data_6782551405410d7780730c32279367b8
#
_entry.id   6782551405410d7780730c32279367b8
#
_cell.length_a   1.000
_cell.length_b   1.000
_cell.length_c   1.000
_cell.angle_alpha   90.00
_cell.angle_beta   90.00
_cell.angle_gamma   90.00
#
_symmetry.space_group_name_H-M   'P 1'
#
loop_
_entity.id
_entity.type
_entity.pdbx_description
1 polymer ?
#
loop_
_entity_poly.entity_id
_entity_poly.type
_entity_poly.pdbx_seq_one_letter_code
_entity_poly.pdbx_strand_id
1 'polypeptide(L)'
;GTGKYKSLEQNAAAVAASGAEIVTVAVRRVNLTDPKAPMLTDHIDPKVITYLPNTAGCFTAEEAIRTLRLAREAGGWTLVKLEVLAEAKTLYPDMIETVRATELLTREGFEVM
;
A
#
# COMPACT_ATOMS: atom_id res chain seq x y z
N GLY A 1 3.38 -8.53 -6.38
CA GLY A 1 3.63 -7.86 -5.10
C GLY A 1 5.10 -7.59 -4.85
N THR A 2 5.39 -6.45 -4.26
CA THR A 2 6.77 -5.97 -4.03
C THR A 2 7.32 -6.32 -2.62
N GLY A 3 6.60 -7.11 -1.84
CA GLY A 3 6.84 -7.28 -0.40
C GLY A 3 7.87 -8.33 0.01
N LYS A 4 8.39 -9.15 -0.89
CA LYS A 4 9.22 -10.31 -0.52
C LYS A 4 10.55 -10.43 -1.27
N TYR A 5 11.02 -9.39 -1.91
CA TYR A 5 12.35 -9.37 -2.51
C TYR A 5 13.44 -9.14 -1.46
N LYS A 6 14.62 -9.68 -1.71
CA LYS A 6 15.76 -9.58 -0.78
C LYS A 6 16.37 -8.18 -0.71
N SER A 7 16.24 -7.40 -1.78
CA SER A 7 16.74 -6.02 -1.85
C SER A 7 15.83 -5.16 -2.70
N LEU A 8 15.95 -3.84 -2.57
CA LEU A 8 15.22 -2.87 -3.40
C LEU A 8 15.66 -2.93 -4.86
N GLU A 9 16.94 -3.18 -5.12
CA GLU A 9 17.51 -3.36 -6.45
C GLU A 9 16.93 -4.58 -7.15
N GLN A 10 16.82 -5.72 -6.45
CA GLN A 10 16.21 -6.93 -6.98
C GLN A 10 14.72 -6.71 -7.29
N ASN A 11 14.03 -5.99 -6.42
CA ASN A 11 12.64 -5.60 -6.61
C ASN A 11 12.46 -4.76 -7.88
N ALA A 12 13.28 -3.72 -8.04
CA ALA A 12 13.25 -2.85 -9.21
C ALA A 12 13.54 -3.62 -10.50
N ALA A 13 14.53 -4.52 -10.50
CA ALA A 13 14.84 -5.36 -11.65
C ALA A 13 13.66 -6.27 -12.03
N ALA A 14 12.98 -6.87 -11.05
CA ALA A 14 11.82 -7.70 -11.29
C ALA A 14 10.63 -6.90 -11.87
N VAL A 15 10.39 -5.70 -11.37
CA VAL A 15 9.34 -4.80 -11.89
C VAL A 15 9.64 -4.41 -13.33
N ALA A 16 10.88 -4.02 -13.63
CA ALA A 16 11.29 -3.68 -15.00
C ALA A 16 11.12 -4.87 -15.96
N ALA A 17 11.53 -6.06 -15.55
CA ALA A 17 11.42 -7.27 -16.36
C ALA A 17 9.98 -7.73 -16.59
N SER A 18 9.07 -7.42 -15.66
CA SER A 18 7.65 -7.82 -15.74
C SER A 18 6.82 -7.00 -16.72
N GLY A 19 7.24 -5.80 -17.08
CA GLY A 19 6.45 -4.85 -17.84
C GLY A 19 5.24 -4.28 -17.09
N ALA A 20 5.20 -4.42 -15.77
CA ALA A 20 4.09 -3.90 -14.96
C ALA A 20 4.02 -2.37 -15.00
N GLU A 21 2.82 -1.83 -15.13
CA GLU A 21 2.55 -0.39 -15.09
C GLU A 21 2.11 0.08 -13.70
N ILE A 22 1.61 -0.84 -12.89
CA ILE A 22 1.15 -0.61 -11.51
C ILE A 22 1.86 -1.58 -10.57
N VAL A 23 2.38 -1.07 -9.46
CA VAL A 23 2.98 -1.90 -8.41
C VAL A 23 2.31 -1.67 -7.05
N THR A 24 1.98 -2.75 -6.37
CA THR A 24 1.42 -2.68 -5.02
C THR A 24 2.52 -2.50 -3.98
N VAL A 25 2.27 -1.68 -2.98
CA VAL A 25 3.18 -1.45 -1.85
C VAL A 25 2.43 -1.55 -0.54
N ALA A 26 2.89 -2.44 0.34
CA ALA A 26 2.35 -2.54 1.69
C ALA A 26 2.90 -1.40 2.55
N VAL A 27 2.06 -0.41 2.84
CA VAL A 27 2.48 0.82 3.55
C VAL A 27 3.10 0.50 4.90
N ARG A 28 2.55 -0.44 5.65
CA ARG A 28 3.08 -0.85 6.96
C ARG A 28 4.51 -1.41 6.92
N ARG A 29 4.97 -1.86 5.76
CA ARG A 29 6.32 -2.40 5.56
C ARG A 29 7.32 -1.35 5.10
N VAL A 30 6.85 -0.13 4.84
CA VAL A 30 7.69 0.99 4.43
C VAL A 30 7.99 1.86 5.65
N ASN A 31 9.26 2.20 5.85
CA ASN A 31 9.62 3.13 6.91
C ASN A 31 9.41 4.57 6.42
N LEU A 32 8.24 5.14 6.73
CA LEU A 32 7.88 6.52 6.39
C LEU A 32 8.40 7.56 7.39
N THR A 33 8.95 7.11 8.52
CA THR A 33 9.36 7.99 9.62
C THR A 33 10.83 8.38 9.57
N ASP A 34 11.66 7.59 8.89
CA ASP A 34 13.09 7.87 8.71
C ASP A 34 13.35 8.43 7.30
N PRO A 35 13.65 9.75 7.16
CA PRO A 35 13.91 10.34 5.85
C PRO A 35 15.19 9.84 5.20
N LYS A 36 16.07 9.14 5.93
CA LYS A 36 17.31 8.55 5.40
C LYS A 36 17.15 7.08 5.03
N ALA A 37 16.04 6.42 5.39
CA ALA A 37 15.80 5.04 5.02
C ALA A 37 15.66 4.89 3.50
N PRO A 38 16.31 3.89 2.88
CA PRO A 38 16.14 3.62 1.46
C PRO A 38 14.67 3.28 1.17
N MET A 39 14.11 3.90 0.13
CA MET A 39 12.72 3.73 -0.27
C MET A 39 12.63 3.06 -1.64
N LEU A 40 11.56 2.31 -1.86
CA LEU A 40 11.30 1.71 -3.16
C LEU A 40 11.17 2.77 -4.27
N THR A 41 10.64 3.95 -3.95
CA THR A 41 10.51 5.09 -4.85
C THR A 41 11.86 5.65 -5.35
N ASP A 42 12.96 5.33 -4.66
CA ASP A 42 14.31 5.68 -5.12
C ASP A 42 14.80 4.76 -6.24
N HIS A 43 14.24 3.56 -6.34
CA HIS A 43 14.64 2.53 -7.31
C HIS A 43 13.62 2.32 -8.42
N ILE A 44 12.33 2.61 -8.16
CA ILE A 44 11.23 2.52 -9.13
C ILE A 44 10.60 3.91 -9.23
N ASP A 45 10.80 4.57 -10.37
CA ASP A 45 10.37 5.95 -10.58
C ASP A 45 8.83 6.07 -10.54
N PRO A 46 8.25 6.82 -9.59
CA PRO A 46 6.81 7.01 -9.50
C PRO A 46 6.21 7.80 -10.68
N LYS A 47 7.04 8.44 -11.51
CA LYS A 47 6.59 9.09 -12.76
C LYS A 47 6.34 8.09 -13.88
N VAL A 48 6.95 6.93 -13.82
CA VAL A 48 6.85 5.87 -14.85
C VAL A 48 5.90 4.76 -14.40
N ILE A 49 5.97 4.39 -13.12
CA ILE A 49 5.17 3.31 -12.54
C ILE A 49 4.15 3.90 -11.56
N THR A 50 2.91 3.51 -11.69
CA THR A 50 1.86 3.88 -10.73
C THR A 50 1.98 3.04 -9.46
N TYR A 51 2.13 3.70 -8.32
CA TYR A 51 2.10 3.03 -7.03
C TYR A 51 0.67 2.82 -6.55
N LEU A 52 0.41 1.61 -6.05
CA LEU A 52 -0.86 1.23 -5.44
C LEU A 52 -0.61 0.85 -3.98
N PRO A 53 -0.65 1.81 -3.06
CA PRO A 53 -0.48 1.52 -1.64
C PRO A 53 -1.60 0.61 -1.14
N ASN A 54 -1.25 -0.34 -0.28
CA ASN A 54 -2.21 -1.26 0.30
C ASN A 54 -2.11 -1.33 1.83
N THR A 55 -3.19 -1.78 2.45
CA THR A 55 -3.34 -1.90 3.89
C THR A 55 -3.08 -3.31 4.40
N ALA A 56 -2.22 -4.06 3.73
CA ALA A 56 -1.87 -5.42 4.14
C ALA A 56 -1.46 -5.47 5.62
N GLY A 57 -2.12 -6.34 6.38
CA GLY A 57 -1.88 -6.53 7.80
C GLY A 57 -2.66 -5.60 8.72
N CYS A 58 -3.65 -4.85 8.24
CA CYS A 58 -4.58 -4.09 9.07
C CYS A 58 -5.76 -4.96 9.51
N PHE A 59 -6.17 -4.83 10.78
CA PHE A 59 -7.25 -5.62 11.40
C PHE A 59 -8.46 -4.80 11.81
N THR A 60 -8.41 -3.48 11.66
CA THR A 60 -9.53 -2.57 11.91
C THR A 60 -9.67 -1.54 10.80
N ALA A 61 -10.88 -1.00 10.63
CA ALA A 61 -11.13 0.09 9.69
C ALA A 61 -10.28 1.33 10.03
N GLU A 62 -10.19 1.68 11.30
CA GLU A 62 -9.40 2.83 11.77
C GLU A 62 -7.92 2.69 11.43
N GLU A 63 -7.36 1.51 11.62
CA GLU A 63 -5.96 1.21 11.30
C GLU A 63 -5.70 1.34 9.80
N ALA A 64 -6.58 0.79 8.96
CA ALA A 64 -6.49 0.88 7.52
C ALA A 64 -6.60 2.33 7.02
N ILE A 65 -7.56 3.10 7.53
CA ILE A 65 -7.76 4.50 7.16
C ILE A 65 -6.53 5.33 7.53
N ARG A 66 -6.03 5.17 8.76
CA ARG A 66 -4.83 5.88 9.22
C ARG A 66 -3.63 5.56 8.33
N THR A 67 -3.45 4.30 7.98
CA THR A 67 -2.36 3.84 7.10
C THR A 67 -2.43 4.50 5.73
N LEU A 68 -3.61 4.59 5.13
CA LEU A 68 -3.76 5.21 3.81
C LEU A 68 -3.67 6.74 3.84
N ARG A 69 -4.09 7.37 4.92
CA ARG A 69 -3.83 8.81 5.13
C ARG A 69 -2.34 9.11 5.18
N LEU A 70 -1.54 8.27 5.86
CA LEU A 70 -0.09 8.40 5.87
C LEU A 70 0.50 8.24 4.47
N ALA A 71 0.02 7.28 3.69
CA ALA A 71 0.46 7.09 2.31
C ALA A 71 0.16 8.32 1.44
N ARG A 72 -1.02 8.92 1.59
CA ARG A 72 -1.38 10.16 0.88
C ARG A 72 -0.48 11.33 1.26
N GLU A 73 -0.18 11.50 2.54
CA GLU A 73 0.73 12.55 3.01
C GLU A 73 2.16 12.34 2.50
N ALA A 74 2.63 11.08 2.45
CA ALA A 74 3.99 10.76 2.03
C ALA A 74 4.22 10.89 0.53
N GLY A 75 3.24 10.49 -0.30
CA GLY A 75 3.43 10.39 -1.75
C GLY A 75 2.29 10.96 -2.60
N GLY A 76 1.25 11.51 -2.00
CA GLY A 76 0.09 12.05 -2.73
C GLY A 76 -0.81 10.96 -3.35
N TRP A 77 -0.63 9.70 -2.99
CA TRP A 77 -1.38 8.59 -3.57
C TRP A 77 -2.82 8.55 -3.07
N THR A 78 -3.76 8.57 -4.00
CA THR A 78 -5.20 8.48 -3.73
C THR A 78 -5.83 7.20 -4.24
N LEU A 79 -5.23 6.57 -5.25
CA LEU A 79 -5.61 5.22 -5.68
C LEU A 79 -4.99 4.21 -4.71
N VAL A 80 -5.82 3.44 -4.02
CA VAL A 80 -5.38 2.59 -2.91
C VAL A 80 -6.05 1.22 -2.97
N LYS A 81 -5.36 0.20 -2.46
CA LYS A 81 -5.91 -1.14 -2.30
C LYS A 81 -6.19 -1.42 -0.84
N LEU A 82 -7.46 -1.53 -0.51
CA LEU A 82 -7.93 -1.74 0.85
C LEU A 82 -8.11 -3.22 1.16
N GLU A 83 -7.62 -3.65 2.30
CA GLU A 83 -8.04 -4.87 2.97
C GLU A 83 -8.13 -4.64 4.47
N VAL A 84 -9.10 -5.25 5.12
CA VAL A 84 -9.17 -5.36 6.58
C VAL A 84 -9.34 -6.84 6.92
N LEU A 85 -8.43 -7.36 7.73
CA LEU A 85 -8.37 -8.77 8.07
C LEU A 85 -9.15 -9.05 9.36
N ALA A 86 -9.86 -10.18 9.39
CA ALA A 86 -10.54 -10.66 10.59
C ALA A 86 -9.62 -11.56 11.44
N GLU A 87 -8.72 -12.31 10.79
CA GLU A 87 -7.95 -13.35 11.47
C GLU A 87 -6.56 -13.53 10.85
N ALA A 88 -5.53 -13.54 11.71
CA ALA A 88 -4.13 -13.51 11.29
C ALA A 88 -3.63 -14.79 10.61
N LYS A 89 -4.19 -15.96 10.95
CA LYS A 89 -3.74 -17.24 10.39
C LYS A 89 -4.34 -17.52 9.02
N THR A 90 -5.63 -17.26 8.87
CA THR A 90 -6.38 -17.55 7.64
C THR A 90 -6.36 -16.39 6.66
N LEU A 91 -6.10 -15.16 7.14
CA LEU A 91 -6.15 -13.91 6.39
C LEU A 91 -7.55 -13.65 5.80
N TYR A 92 -8.60 -14.19 6.41
CA TYR A 92 -9.97 -13.91 5.99
C TYR A 92 -10.29 -12.43 6.20
N PRO A 93 -11.00 -11.81 5.23
CA PRO A 93 -11.37 -10.41 5.35
C PRO A 93 -12.47 -10.21 6.39
N ASP A 94 -12.41 -9.08 7.08
CA ASP A 94 -13.54 -8.54 7.82
C ASP A 94 -14.38 -7.67 6.88
N MET A 95 -15.51 -8.20 6.43
CA MET A 95 -16.33 -7.55 5.41
C MET A 95 -17.00 -6.27 5.94
N ILE A 96 -17.43 -6.28 7.20
CA ILE A 96 -18.09 -5.11 7.82
C ILE A 96 -17.10 -3.97 7.94
N GLU A 97 -15.93 -4.24 8.49
CA GLU A 97 -14.84 -3.25 8.62
C GLU A 97 -14.33 -2.76 7.26
N THR A 98 -14.26 -3.65 6.27
CA THR A 98 -13.84 -3.29 4.90
C THR A 98 -14.84 -2.32 4.26
N VAL A 99 -16.13 -2.58 4.34
CA VAL A 99 -17.17 -1.69 3.81
C VAL A 99 -17.16 -0.34 4.53
N ARG A 100 -17.05 -0.34 5.85
CA ARG A 100 -16.95 0.88 6.66
C ARG A 100 -15.74 1.73 6.27
N ALA A 101 -14.58 1.12 6.14
CA ALA A 101 -13.36 1.81 5.71
C ALA A 101 -13.50 2.36 4.28
N THR A 102 -14.07 1.60 3.36
CA THR A 102 -14.32 2.02 1.98
C THR A 102 -15.18 3.26 1.92
N GLU A 103 -16.27 3.29 2.68
CA GLU A 103 -17.17 4.46 2.73
C GLU A 103 -16.45 5.72 3.20
N LEU A 104 -15.69 5.62 4.30
CA LEU A 104 -14.97 6.76 4.85
C LEU A 104 -13.86 7.25 3.92
N LEU A 105 -13.07 6.34 3.34
CA LEU A 105 -12.00 6.67 2.42
C LEU A 105 -12.54 7.33 1.14
N THR A 106 -13.63 6.84 0.59
CA THR A 106 -14.26 7.41 -0.60
C THR A 106 -14.74 8.84 -0.34
N ARG A 107 -15.32 9.10 0.84
CA ARG A 107 -15.71 10.46 1.26
C ARG A 107 -14.50 11.40 1.39
N GLU A 108 -13.32 10.88 1.69
CA GLU A 108 -12.09 11.64 1.79
C GLU A 108 -11.37 11.82 0.44
N GLY A 109 -11.94 11.35 -0.65
CA GLY A 109 -11.41 11.51 -2.00
C GLY A 109 -10.44 10.42 -2.44
N PHE A 110 -10.39 9.28 -1.74
CA PHE A 110 -9.64 8.11 -2.21
C PHE A 110 -10.41 7.34 -3.28
N GLU A 111 -9.68 6.77 -4.22
CA GLU A 111 -10.16 5.76 -5.15
C GLU A 111 -9.81 4.38 -4.58
N VAL A 112 -10.82 3.64 -4.13
CA VAL A 112 -10.62 2.40 -3.37
C VAL A 112 -10.84 1.18 -4.26
N MET A 113 -9.82 0.33 -4.28
CA MET A 113 -9.84 -1.00 -4.89
C MET A 113 -9.92 -2.08 -3.79
#